data_28eee7379cabc458de139540e811d035
#
_entry.id   28eee7379cabc458de139540e811d035
#
_cell.length_a   1.000
_cell.length_b   1.000
_cell.length_c   1.000
_cell.angle_alpha   90.00
_cell.angle_beta   90.00
_cell.angle_gamma   90.00
#
_symmetry.space_group_name_H-M   'P 1'
#
loop_
_entity.id
_entity.type
_entity.pdbx_description
1 polymer ?
#
loop_
_entity_poly.entity_id
_entity_poly.type
_entity_poly.pdbx_seq_one_letter_code
_entity_poly.pdbx_strand_id
1 'polypeptide(L)'
;MFSDTSSRLSKVLAPLLFLLPALAIYLTFAIYPTLSVVQYSFHDWDGISPDMEWVGLGNYLEMFDDRIFWEAFRNTFAWSAFIIVINVGLGLVIAAMLSRVWRARLILQTAIVLPVVLAPVTVATIWRWMYQPDGVINEAFRGVGLEALATPWLGSPDVVLFALAFAHSWSTIGLSVIIFLAGLQAVDEDLYDAAKVDGATTLQAFRHVTMPALRPVTAVVFILTLTASFKVFDIIWATTQGGPIRSSELLSTYMYKRGALENNYGYGAAIGVALLVIVSLATIIYMQIQEKKDA
;
A
#
# COMPACT_ATOMS: atom_id res chain seq x y z
N MET A 1 -2.71 27.90 49.88
CA MET A 1 -3.67 27.65 48.78
C MET A 1 -3.10 28.08 47.41
N PHE A 2 -1.77 28.05 47.20
CA PHE A 2 -1.10 28.50 45.93
C PHE A 2 -0.22 27.43 45.30
N SER A 3 -0.28 26.16 45.71
CA SER A 3 0.63 25.11 45.24
C SER A 3 0.05 24.18 44.16
N ASP A 4 -1.23 24.31 43.81
CA ASP A 4 -1.90 23.30 42.97
C ASP A 4 -1.98 23.72 41.47
N THR A 5 -1.91 25.01 41.17
CA THR A 5 -1.94 25.52 39.79
C THR A 5 -0.59 25.36 39.08
N SER A 6 0.53 25.49 39.78
CA SER A 6 1.86 25.29 39.19
C SER A 6 2.13 23.82 38.85
N SER A 7 1.58 22.88 39.62
CA SER A 7 1.70 21.45 39.37
C SER A 7 0.87 20.97 38.14
N ARG A 8 -0.26 21.58 37.87
CA ARG A 8 -1.09 21.28 36.69
C ARG A 8 -0.49 21.86 35.42
N LEU A 9 0.02 23.09 35.47
CA LEU A 9 0.71 23.71 34.33
C LEU A 9 1.97 22.94 33.92
N SER A 10 2.80 22.53 34.87
CA SER A 10 4.01 21.75 34.58
C SER A 10 3.69 20.35 34.05
N LYS A 11 2.59 19.71 34.46
CA LYS A 11 2.14 18.42 33.95
C LYS A 11 1.68 18.48 32.47
N VAL A 12 1.26 19.63 31.98
CA VAL A 12 0.85 19.82 30.58
C VAL A 12 1.98 20.45 29.74
N LEU A 13 2.72 21.41 30.32
CA LEU A 13 3.79 22.12 29.57
C LEU A 13 5.00 21.21 29.33
N ALA A 14 5.38 20.37 30.27
CA ALA A 14 6.56 19.50 30.10
C ALA A 14 6.41 18.52 28.93
N PRO A 15 5.30 17.75 28.79
CA PRO A 15 5.08 16.92 27.60
C PRO A 15 5.01 17.71 26.29
N LEU A 16 4.37 18.90 26.31
CA LEU A 16 4.27 19.75 25.12
C LEU A 16 5.65 20.28 24.67
N LEU A 17 6.47 20.75 25.59
CA LEU A 17 7.84 21.19 25.28
C LEU A 17 8.71 20.06 24.75
N PHE A 18 8.51 18.84 25.28
CA PHE A 18 9.24 17.64 24.80
C PHE A 18 8.81 17.23 23.41
N LEU A 19 7.52 17.36 23.07
CA LEU A 19 6.98 17.06 21.73
C LEU A 19 7.22 18.18 20.70
N LEU A 20 7.50 19.41 21.14
CA LEU A 20 7.57 20.58 20.27
C LEU A 20 8.57 20.44 19.12
N PRO A 21 9.81 19.89 19.29
CA PRO A 21 10.73 19.70 18.17
C PRO A 21 10.18 18.76 17.12
N ALA A 22 9.60 17.63 17.54
CA ALA A 22 9.00 16.64 16.63
C ALA A 22 7.76 17.22 15.92
N LEU A 23 6.90 17.93 16.66
CA LEU A 23 5.73 18.61 16.11
C LEU A 23 6.13 19.71 15.11
N ALA A 24 7.16 20.50 15.40
CA ALA A 24 7.64 21.53 14.48
C ALA A 24 8.09 20.92 13.15
N ILE A 25 8.86 19.84 13.17
CA ILE A 25 9.29 19.13 11.96
C ILE A 25 8.07 18.57 11.23
N TYR A 26 7.16 17.92 11.94
CA TYR A 26 5.96 17.31 11.32
C TYR A 26 5.03 18.37 10.70
N LEU A 27 4.79 19.49 11.39
CA LEU A 27 3.96 20.59 10.88
C LEU A 27 4.59 21.22 9.64
N THR A 28 5.91 21.42 9.63
CA THR A 28 6.62 22.08 8.53
C THR A 28 6.75 21.18 7.30
N PHE A 29 7.08 19.90 7.48
CA PHE A 29 7.41 19.00 6.35
C PHE A 29 6.29 18.04 5.95
N ALA A 30 5.24 17.88 6.75
CA ALA A 30 4.11 17.03 6.41
C ALA A 30 2.81 17.85 6.29
N ILE A 31 2.41 18.56 7.33
CA ILE A 31 1.10 19.24 7.35
C ILE A 31 1.09 20.44 6.39
N TYR A 32 2.09 21.32 6.48
CA TYR A 32 2.14 22.50 5.62
C TYR A 32 2.13 22.15 4.11
N PRO A 33 2.98 21.23 3.59
CA PRO A 33 2.90 20.83 2.19
C PRO A 33 1.56 20.19 1.80
N THR A 34 0.96 19.39 2.70
CA THR A 34 -0.36 18.83 2.44
C THR A 34 -1.44 19.88 2.29
N LEU A 35 -1.45 20.89 3.17
CA LEU A 35 -2.38 22.03 3.06
C LEU A 35 -2.12 22.85 1.81
N SER A 36 -0.85 23.03 1.42
CA SER A 36 -0.48 23.74 0.18
C SER A 36 -1.00 22.99 -1.05
N VAL A 37 -0.92 21.65 -1.10
CA VAL A 37 -1.51 20.85 -2.19
C VAL A 37 -3.02 21.06 -2.26
N VAL A 38 -3.72 21.09 -1.11
CA VAL A 38 -5.15 21.41 -1.07
C VAL A 38 -5.41 22.81 -1.61
N GLN A 39 -4.61 23.80 -1.25
CA GLN A 39 -4.75 25.16 -1.79
C GLN A 39 -4.54 25.18 -3.31
N TYR A 40 -3.45 24.57 -3.81
CA TYR A 40 -3.14 24.54 -5.25
C TYR A 40 -4.22 23.85 -6.07
N SER A 41 -4.93 22.88 -5.52
CA SER A 41 -6.02 22.18 -6.23
C SER A 41 -7.20 23.08 -6.64
N PHE A 42 -7.30 24.27 -6.05
CA PHE A 42 -8.31 25.29 -6.39
C PHE A 42 -7.80 26.39 -7.33
N HIS A 43 -6.54 26.26 -7.79
CA HIS A 43 -5.91 27.23 -8.67
C HIS A 43 -5.52 26.59 -9.99
N ASP A 44 -5.57 27.39 -11.07
CA ASP A 44 -4.79 27.10 -12.27
C ASP A 44 -3.37 27.62 -12.03
N TRP A 45 -2.41 26.70 -12.00
CA TRP A 45 -1.02 26.99 -11.69
C TRP A 45 -0.08 26.01 -12.34
N ASP A 46 0.98 26.56 -12.95
CA ASP A 46 2.03 25.79 -13.63
C ASP A 46 3.15 25.30 -12.69
N GLY A 47 3.11 25.67 -11.41
CA GLY A 47 4.14 25.31 -10.41
C GLY A 47 5.37 26.20 -10.41
N ILE A 48 5.47 27.22 -11.29
CA ILE A 48 6.66 28.06 -11.49
C ILE A 48 6.30 29.53 -11.42
N SER A 49 5.23 29.94 -12.08
CA SER A 49 4.79 31.34 -12.14
C SER A 49 4.41 31.85 -10.76
N PRO A 50 4.71 33.14 -10.46
CA PRO A 50 4.29 33.74 -9.20
C PRO A 50 2.76 33.94 -9.14
N ASP A 51 2.10 34.02 -10.30
CA ASP A 51 0.66 34.19 -10.41
C ASP A 51 -0.06 32.84 -10.40
N MET A 52 -1.03 32.72 -9.48
CA MET A 52 -1.93 31.57 -9.37
C MET A 52 -3.36 32.10 -9.57
N GLU A 53 -4.02 31.66 -10.63
CA GLU A 53 -5.40 32.03 -10.90
C GLU A 53 -6.36 31.16 -10.09
N TRP A 54 -7.26 31.77 -9.32
CA TRP A 54 -8.27 31.03 -8.58
C TRP A 54 -9.38 30.54 -9.49
N VAL A 55 -9.46 29.21 -9.70
CA VAL A 55 -10.48 28.55 -10.55
C VAL A 55 -11.55 27.81 -9.74
N GLY A 56 -11.51 27.89 -8.41
CA GLY A 56 -12.47 27.21 -7.54
C GLY A 56 -12.46 25.70 -7.78
N LEU A 57 -13.58 25.13 -8.19
CA LEU A 57 -13.72 23.69 -8.47
C LEU A 57 -13.38 23.33 -9.91
N GLY A 58 -12.81 24.22 -10.73
CA GLY A 58 -12.52 24.00 -12.14
C GLY A 58 -11.69 22.73 -12.37
N ASN A 59 -10.59 22.53 -11.64
CA ASN A 59 -9.75 21.32 -11.74
C ASN A 59 -10.51 20.02 -11.42
N TYR A 60 -11.46 20.07 -10.48
CA TYR A 60 -12.28 18.91 -10.12
C TYR A 60 -13.32 18.61 -11.19
N LEU A 61 -13.90 19.63 -11.83
CA LEU A 61 -14.81 19.45 -12.95
C LEU A 61 -14.07 18.85 -14.16
N GLU A 62 -12.88 19.39 -14.50
CA GLU A 62 -12.01 18.80 -15.52
C GLU A 62 -11.69 17.33 -15.22
N MET A 63 -11.37 17.00 -13.96
CA MET A 63 -11.06 15.64 -13.53
C MET A 63 -12.24 14.68 -13.74
N PHE A 64 -13.48 15.12 -13.52
CA PHE A 64 -14.66 14.28 -13.75
C PHE A 64 -14.91 14.00 -15.24
N ASP A 65 -14.55 14.92 -16.12
CA ASP A 65 -14.68 14.78 -17.58
C ASP A 65 -13.46 14.09 -18.21
N ASP A 66 -12.38 13.92 -17.45
CA ASP A 66 -11.13 13.34 -17.93
C ASP A 66 -11.20 11.80 -17.97
N ARG A 67 -11.31 11.26 -19.18
CA ARG A 67 -11.29 9.80 -19.41
C ARG A 67 -10.03 9.13 -18.86
N ILE A 68 -8.88 9.80 -18.91
CA ILE A 68 -7.60 9.23 -18.46
C ILE A 68 -7.59 9.10 -16.93
N PHE A 69 -8.15 10.09 -16.24
CA PHE A 69 -8.34 10.00 -14.79
C PHE A 69 -9.14 8.74 -14.42
N TRP A 70 -10.24 8.46 -15.11
CA TRP A 70 -11.06 7.28 -14.82
C TRP A 70 -10.39 5.96 -15.17
N GLU A 71 -9.56 5.94 -16.21
CA GLU A 71 -8.72 4.78 -16.52
C GLU A 71 -7.68 4.54 -15.42
N ALA A 72 -6.95 5.57 -14.98
CA ALA A 72 -5.99 5.50 -13.88
C ALA A 72 -6.66 5.15 -12.54
N PHE A 73 -7.85 5.68 -12.29
CA PHE A 73 -8.67 5.36 -11.12
C PHE A 73 -8.99 3.86 -11.07
N ARG A 74 -9.56 3.32 -12.15
CA ARG A 74 -9.87 1.88 -12.25
C ARG A 74 -8.63 1.02 -12.06
N ASN A 75 -7.54 1.37 -12.70
CA ASN A 75 -6.28 0.66 -12.56
C ASN A 75 -5.74 0.71 -11.13
N THR A 76 -5.84 1.85 -10.44
CA THR A 76 -5.43 2.00 -9.03
C THR A 76 -6.25 1.09 -8.12
N PHE A 77 -7.55 0.98 -8.33
CA PHE A 77 -8.38 0.09 -7.53
C PHE A 77 -8.11 -1.39 -7.83
N ALA A 78 -7.93 -1.76 -9.11
CA ALA A 78 -7.56 -3.13 -9.50
C ALA A 78 -6.19 -3.52 -8.93
N TRP A 79 -5.20 -2.64 -9.03
CA TRP A 79 -3.90 -2.76 -8.39
C TRP A 79 -4.01 -2.98 -6.88
N SER A 80 -4.72 -2.08 -6.18
CA SER A 80 -4.85 -2.13 -4.72
C SER A 80 -5.57 -3.41 -4.27
N ALA A 81 -6.62 -3.81 -4.96
CA ALA A 81 -7.33 -5.05 -4.67
C ALA A 81 -6.40 -6.27 -4.81
N PHE A 82 -5.61 -6.35 -5.88
CA PHE A 82 -4.64 -7.42 -6.09
C PHE A 82 -3.59 -7.46 -4.96
N ILE A 83 -2.98 -6.32 -4.64
CA ILE A 83 -1.97 -6.22 -3.58
C ILE A 83 -2.54 -6.63 -2.22
N ILE A 84 -3.76 -6.18 -1.90
CA ILE A 84 -4.43 -6.55 -0.64
C ILE A 84 -4.66 -8.06 -0.57
N VAL A 85 -5.21 -8.66 -1.62
CA VAL A 85 -5.45 -10.11 -1.66
C VAL A 85 -4.16 -10.89 -1.46
N ILE A 86 -3.09 -10.50 -2.14
CA ILE A 86 -1.79 -11.19 -2.02
C ILE A 86 -1.16 -10.93 -0.66
N ASN A 87 -0.96 -9.68 -0.26
CA ASN A 87 -0.20 -9.37 0.94
C ASN A 87 -0.95 -9.74 2.23
N VAL A 88 -2.27 -9.53 2.28
CA VAL A 88 -3.06 -9.90 3.45
C VAL A 88 -3.42 -11.38 3.41
N GLY A 89 -3.98 -11.87 2.31
CA GLY A 89 -4.45 -13.25 2.19
C GLY A 89 -3.29 -14.26 2.16
N LEU A 90 -2.43 -14.16 1.14
CA LEU A 90 -1.29 -15.08 1.02
C LEU A 90 -0.26 -14.86 2.13
N GLY A 91 -0.06 -13.60 2.57
CA GLY A 91 0.81 -13.29 3.70
C GLY A 91 0.40 -14.00 4.99
N LEU A 92 -0.91 -14.04 5.31
CA LEU A 92 -1.45 -14.80 6.44
C LEU A 92 -1.22 -16.32 6.29
N VAL A 93 -1.47 -16.86 5.09
CA VAL A 93 -1.25 -18.29 4.82
C VAL A 93 0.22 -18.65 4.99
N ILE A 94 1.14 -17.86 4.43
CA ILE A 94 2.58 -18.08 4.56
C ILE A 94 3.00 -18.00 6.04
N ALA A 95 2.54 -17.00 6.78
CA ALA A 95 2.83 -16.87 8.21
C ALA A 95 2.33 -18.08 9.00
N ALA A 96 1.11 -18.56 8.74
CA ALA A 96 0.56 -19.75 9.39
C ALA A 96 1.31 -21.03 9.04
N MET A 97 1.84 -21.14 7.83
CA MET A 97 2.72 -22.26 7.45
C MET A 97 4.07 -22.18 8.16
N LEU A 98 4.70 -20.99 8.17
CA LEU A 98 5.99 -20.77 8.81
C LEU A 98 5.94 -20.95 10.33
N SER A 99 4.83 -20.63 10.99
CA SER A 99 4.67 -20.83 12.44
C SER A 99 4.82 -22.28 12.87
N ARG A 100 4.55 -23.24 11.95
CA ARG A 100 4.64 -24.69 12.19
C ARG A 100 5.99 -25.31 11.85
N VAL A 101 6.86 -24.58 11.13
CA VAL A 101 8.17 -25.08 10.70
C VAL A 101 9.20 -24.81 11.78
N TRP A 102 9.78 -25.86 12.37
CA TRP A 102 10.77 -25.73 13.45
C TRP A 102 12.19 -25.48 12.92
N ARG A 103 12.71 -26.37 12.07
CA ARG A 103 14.14 -26.41 11.71
C ARG A 103 14.54 -25.39 10.63
N ALA A 104 13.70 -25.12 9.64
CA ALA A 104 14.01 -24.22 8.51
C ALA A 104 13.37 -22.83 8.66
N ARG A 105 12.70 -22.56 9.78
CA ARG A 105 11.90 -21.32 9.98
C ARG A 105 12.71 -20.07 9.70
N LEU A 106 13.91 -19.95 10.29
CA LEU A 106 14.74 -18.76 10.15
C LEU A 106 15.19 -18.54 8.69
N ILE A 107 15.59 -19.58 8.00
CA ILE A 107 16.04 -19.52 6.60
C ILE A 107 14.89 -19.08 5.70
N LEU A 108 13.71 -19.72 5.85
CA LEU A 108 12.53 -19.40 5.05
C LEU A 108 12.01 -17.99 5.35
N GLN A 109 11.99 -17.60 6.61
CA GLN A 109 11.61 -16.25 7.03
C GLN A 109 12.57 -15.22 6.43
N THR A 110 13.87 -15.43 6.50
CA THR A 110 14.88 -14.55 5.90
C THR A 110 14.70 -14.45 4.39
N ALA A 111 14.47 -15.57 3.69
CA ALA A 111 14.27 -15.57 2.25
C ALA A 111 13.03 -14.79 1.80
N ILE A 112 11.93 -14.86 2.58
CA ILE A 112 10.68 -14.13 2.29
C ILE A 112 10.80 -12.64 2.61
N VAL A 113 11.60 -12.29 3.62
CA VAL A 113 11.77 -10.90 4.06
C VAL A 113 12.86 -10.17 3.27
N LEU A 114 13.84 -10.90 2.74
CA LEU A 114 14.97 -10.32 2.01
C LEU A 114 14.54 -9.32 0.90
N PRO A 115 13.51 -9.59 0.08
CA PRO A 115 13.07 -8.65 -0.95
C PRO A 115 12.60 -7.29 -0.41
N VAL A 116 12.09 -7.22 0.83
CA VAL A 116 11.60 -5.97 1.45
C VAL A 116 12.69 -4.91 1.60
N VAL A 117 13.96 -5.34 1.72
CA VAL A 117 15.10 -4.45 1.88
C VAL A 117 15.56 -3.82 0.55
N LEU A 118 15.10 -4.38 -0.58
CA LEU A 118 15.48 -3.87 -1.89
C LEU A 118 14.80 -2.53 -2.19
N ALA A 119 15.55 -1.59 -2.73
CA ALA A 119 14.97 -0.35 -3.24
C ALA A 119 13.97 -0.66 -4.37
N PRO A 120 12.82 0.05 -4.46
CA PRO A 120 11.80 -0.20 -5.48
C PRO A 120 12.32 -0.18 -6.92
N VAL A 121 13.28 0.70 -7.22
CA VAL A 121 13.93 0.78 -8.55
C VAL A 121 14.76 -0.48 -8.85
N THR A 122 15.39 -1.07 -7.83
CA THR A 122 16.12 -2.35 -7.98
C THR A 122 15.14 -3.47 -8.30
N VAL A 123 14.02 -3.54 -7.57
CA VAL A 123 12.94 -4.50 -7.84
C VAL A 123 12.42 -4.33 -9.27
N ALA A 124 12.14 -3.08 -9.69
CA ALA A 124 11.71 -2.76 -11.05
C ALA A 124 12.71 -3.26 -12.11
N THR A 125 14.00 -3.09 -11.89
CA THR A 125 15.07 -3.52 -12.81
C THR A 125 15.15 -5.04 -12.90
N ILE A 126 15.12 -5.74 -11.76
CA ILE A 126 15.14 -7.21 -11.70
C ILE A 126 13.93 -7.78 -12.49
N TRP A 127 12.73 -7.31 -12.17
CA TRP A 127 11.52 -7.82 -12.81
C TRP A 127 11.39 -7.41 -14.28
N ARG A 128 11.93 -6.25 -14.68
CA ARG A 128 12.03 -5.88 -16.11
C ARG A 128 12.83 -6.92 -16.90
N TRP A 129 13.92 -7.43 -16.35
CA TRP A 129 14.71 -8.49 -17.00
C TRP A 129 14.00 -9.83 -16.98
N MET A 130 13.36 -10.18 -15.87
CA MET A 130 12.60 -11.43 -15.79
C MET A 130 11.41 -11.48 -16.73
N TYR A 131 10.79 -10.32 -17.02
CA TYR A 131 9.62 -10.17 -17.89
C TYR A 131 9.95 -9.93 -19.36
N GLN A 132 11.23 -9.97 -19.75
CA GLN A 132 11.59 -9.87 -21.17
C GLN A 132 11.02 -11.07 -21.96
N PRO A 133 10.79 -10.91 -23.29
CA PRO A 133 10.35 -12.02 -24.13
C PRO A 133 11.22 -13.27 -24.01
N ASP A 134 12.54 -13.09 -23.88
CA ASP A 134 13.52 -14.15 -23.65
C ASP A 134 13.98 -14.20 -22.18
N GLY A 135 13.18 -13.67 -21.28
CA GLY A 135 13.46 -13.64 -19.84
C GLY A 135 13.16 -14.97 -19.16
N VAL A 136 13.69 -15.13 -17.95
CA VAL A 136 13.63 -16.38 -17.16
C VAL A 136 12.20 -16.91 -17.02
N ILE A 137 11.19 -16.07 -16.90
CA ILE A 137 9.80 -16.50 -16.73
C ILE A 137 9.29 -17.17 -18.00
N ASN A 138 9.49 -16.55 -19.16
CA ASN A 138 9.06 -17.11 -20.44
C ASN A 138 9.85 -18.35 -20.81
N GLU A 139 11.16 -18.37 -20.55
CA GLU A 139 11.98 -19.57 -20.73
C GLU A 139 11.54 -20.73 -19.83
N ALA A 140 11.15 -20.46 -18.57
CA ALA A 140 10.61 -21.49 -17.70
C ALA A 140 9.29 -22.07 -18.25
N PHE A 141 8.37 -21.23 -18.77
CA PHE A 141 7.13 -21.72 -19.40
C PHE A 141 7.40 -22.57 -20.65
N ARG A 142 8.32 -22.13 -21.50
CA ARG A 142 8.73 -22.91 -22.69
C ARG A 142 9.35 -24.25 -22.30
N GLY A 143 10.24 -24.24 -21.28
CA GLY A 143 10.93 -25.42 -20.80
C GLY A 143 10.02 -26.53 -20.24
N VAL A 144 8.81 -26.16 -19.76
CA VAL A 144 7.80 -27.12 -19.27
C VAL A 144 6.67 -27.36 -20.28
N GLY A 145 6.81 -26.89 -21.53
CA GLY A 145 5.81 -27.08 -22.59
C GLY A 145 4.56 -26.19 -22.49
N LEU A 146 4.60 -25.10 -21.68
CA LEU A 146 3.52 -24.16 -21.50
C LEU A 146 3.74 -22.87 -22.31
N GLU A 147 4.14 -23.00 -23.59
CA GLU A 147 4.45 -21.88 -24.48
C GLU A 147 3.30 -20.86 -24.60
N ALA A 148 2.05 -21.32 -24.53
CA ALA A 148 0.87 -20.46 -24.57
C ALA A 148 0.81 -19.43 -23.43
N LEU A 149 1.54 -19.64 -22.32
CA LEU A 149 1.65 -18.71 -21.19
C LEU A 149 2.84 -17.75 -21.35
N ALA A 150 3.76 -18.00 -22.27
CA ALA A 150 4.84 -17.09 -22.57
C ALA A 150 4.27 -15.85 -23.29
N THR A 151 4.31 -14.70 -22.64
CA THR A 151 3.68 -13.46 -23.11
C THR A 151 4.64 -12.29 -22.97
N PRO A 152 4.51 -11.21 -23.75
CA PRO A 152 5.22 -9.96 -23.50
C PRO A 152 4.63 -9.24 -22.28
N TRP A 153 5.00 -9.67 -21.06
CA TRP A 153 4.44 -9.23 -19.79
C TRP A 153 4.30 -7.73 -19.62
N LEU A 154 5.31 -6.96 -20.04
CA LEU A 154 5.31 -5.50 -19.97
C LEU A 154 4.80 -4.82 -21.24
N GLY A 155 4.66 -5.58 -22.34
CA GLY A 155 4.18 -5.07 -23.62
C GLY A 155 2.71 -5.33 -23.89
N SER A 156 2.05 -6.17 -23.10
CA SER A 156 0.64 -6.52 -23.27
C SER A 156 -0.25 -5.69 -22.33
N PRO A 157 -1.21 -4.92 -22.87
CA PRO A 157 -2.14 -4.10 -22.06
C PRO A 157 -2.94 -4.91 -21.06
N ASP A 158 -3.29 -6.16 -21.35
CA ASP A 158 -4.17 -6.99 -20.53
C ASP A 158 -3.48 -7.55 -19.29
N VAL A 159 -2.16 -7.70 -19.30
CA VAL A 159 -1.43 -8.38 -18.23
C VAL A 159 -0.44 -7.48 -17.48
N VAL A 160 -0.01 -6.37 -18.06
CA VAL A 160 1.06 -5.52 -17.51
C VAL A 160 0.78 -5.05 -16.09
N LEU A 161 -0.45 -4.62 -15.79
CA LEU A 161 -0.83 -4.13 -14.47
C LEU A 161 -0.64 -5.22 -13.40
N PHE A 162 -1.11 -6.43 -13.68
CA PHE A 162 -1.04 -7.55 -12.74
C PHE A 162 0.37 -8.15 -12.65
N ALA A 163 1.15 -8.11 -13.75
CA ALA A 163 2.56 -8.49 -13.73
C ALA A 163 3.36 -7.57 -12.80
N LEU A 164 3.16 -6.26 -12.91
CA LEU A 164 3.81 -5.29 -12.03
C LEU A 164 3.30 -5.39 -10.58
N ALA A 165 1.99 -5.65 -10.39
CA ALA A 165 1.42 -5.87 -9.08
C ALA A 165 2.00 -7.12 -8.39
N PHE A 166 2.25 -8.20 -9.15
CA PHE A 166 2.92 -9.39 -8.64
C PHE A 166 4.37 -9.09 -8.23
N ALA A 167 5.13 -8.39 -9.07
CA ALA A 167 6.49 -7.96 -8.76
C ALA A 167 6.56 -7.10 -7.48
N HIS A 168 5.62 -6.18 -7.32
CA HIS A 168 5.51 -5.35 -6.12
C HIS A 168 5.12 -6.18 -4.89
N SER A 169 4.13 -7.08 -5.02
CA SER A 169 3.74 -7.97 -3.92
C SER A 169 4.88 -8.85 -3.47
N TRP A 170 5.67 -9.41 -4.39
CA TRP A 170 6.86 -10.19 -4.06
C TRP A 170 7.84 -9.41 -3.16
N SER A 171 8.04 -8.12 -3.43
CA SER A 171 8.94 -7.30 -2.62
C SER A 171 8.33 -6.84 -1.29
N THR A 172 7.01 -6.82 -1.15
CA THR A 172 6.34 -6.23 0.03
C THR A 172 5.67 -7.24 0.96
N ILE A 173 5.35 -8.44 0.47
CA ILE A 173 4.63 -9.47 1.24
C ILE A 173 5.36 -9.87 2.52
N GLY A 174 6.70 -9.82 2.53
CA GLY A 174 7.51 -10.19 3.68
C GLY A 174 7.17 -9.38 4.94
N LEU A 175 6.82 -8.11 4.79
CA LEU A 175 6.37 -7.26 5.90
C LEU A 175 5.05 -7.80 6.51
N SER A 176 4.09 -8.13 5.67
CA SER A 176 2.81 -8.71 6.11
C SER A 176 3.03 -10.05 6.84
N VAL A 177 3.92 -10.90 6.31
CA VAL A 177 4.27 -12.18 6.92
C VAL A 177 4.87 -11.99 8.31
N ILE A 178 5.79 -11.02 8.51
CA ILE A 178 6.38 -10.74 9.83
C ILE A 178 5.31 -10.30 10.83
N ILE A 179 4.43 -9.38 10.42
CA ILE A 179 3.39 -8.85 11.31
C ILE A 179 2.42 -9.98 11.69
N PHE A 180 2.02 -10.83 10.75
CA PHE A 180 1.19 -11.99 11.05
C PHE A 180 1.90 -13.03 11.92
N LEU A 181 3.19 -13.27 11.72
CA LEU A 181 3.98 -14.17 12.58
C LEU A 181 4.05 -13.67 14.02
N ALA A 182 4.22 -12.35 14.21
CA ALA A 182 4.19 -11.76 15.55
C ALA A 182 2.80 -11.92 16.19
N GLY A 183 1.74 -11.69 15.43
CA GLY A 183 0.37 -11.91 15.89
C GLY A 183 0.08 -13.36 16.25
N LEU A 184 0.55 -14.31 15.45
CA LEU A 184 0.39 -15.75 15.72
C LEU A 184 1.09 -16.21 17.00
N GLN A 185 2.22 -15.58 17.36
CA GLN A 185 2.94 -15.88 18.59
C GLN A 185 2.25 -15.34 19.85
N ALA A 186 1.34 -14.37 19.69
CA ALA A 186 0.57 -13.80 20.80
C ALA A 186 -0.75 -14.55 21.06
N VAL A 187 -1.10 -15.52 20.22
CA VAL A 187 -2.30 -16.35 20.43
C VAL A 187 -2.00 -17.38 21.51
N ASP A 188 -2.89 -17.46 22.50
CA ASP A 188 -2.77 -18.41 23.61
C ASP A 188 -2.79 -19.86 23.11
N GLU A 189 -1.78 -20.64 23.52
CA GLU A 189 -1.66 -22.05 23.18
C GLU A 189 -2.81 -22.89 23.74
N ASP A 190 -3.38 -22.51 24.89
CA ASP A 190 -4.50 -23.20 25.50
C ASP A 190 -5.73 -23.25 24.60
N LEU A 191 -5.94 -22.26 23.75
CA LEU A 191 -7.02 -22.25 22.76
C LEU A 191 -6.86 -23.34 21.70
N TYR A 192 -5.63 -23.63 21.30
CA TYR A 192 -5.35 -24.71 20.36
C TYR A 192 -5.46 -26.09 21.03
N ASP A 193 -5.10 -26.19 22.28
CA ASP A 193 -5.23 -27.44 23.04
C ASP A 193 -6.71 -27.76 23.35
N ALA A 194 -7.50 -26.76 23.71
CA ALA A 194 -8.95 -26.91 23.82
C ALA A 194 -9.58 -27.39 22.50
N ALA A 195 -9.22 -26.76 21.37
CA ALA A 195 -9.71 -27.16 20.05
C ALA A 195 -9.31 -28.61 19.69
N LYS A 196 -8.11 -29.08 20.09
CA LYS A 196 -7.71 -30.48 19.91
C LYS A 196 -8.55 -31.45 20.75
N VAL A 197 -8.85 -31.09 22.02
CA VAL A 197 -9.73 -31.90 22.90
C VAL A 197 -11.12 -32.01 22.29
N ASP A 198 -11.63 -30.92 21.68
CA ASP A 198 -12.92 -30.91 20.97
C ASP A 198 -12.89 -31.64 19.62
N GLY A 199 -11.76 -32.23 19.24
CA GLY A 199 -11.60 -32.99 17.99
C GLY A 199 -11.54 -32.12 16.74
N ALA A 200 -11.23 -30.82 16.84
CA ALA A 200 -11.13 -29.93 15.71
C ALA A 200 -9.96 -30.30 14.79
N THR A 201 -10.22 -30.38 13.49
CA THR A 201 -9.18 -30.50 12.48
C THR A 201 -8.33 -29.23 12.42
N THR A 202 -7.14 -29.32 11.82
CA THR A 202 -6.24 -28.19 11.61
C THR A 202 -6.92 -26.99 10.91
N LEU A 203 -7.78 -27.26 9.92
CA LEU A 203 -8.50 -26.23 9.18
C LEU A 203 -9.59 -25.58 10.06
N GLN A 204 -10.27 -26.38 10.90
CA GLN A 204 -11.24 -25.89 11.85
C GLN A 204 -10.59 -25.02 12.92
N ALA A 205 -9.47 -25.45 13.50
CA ALA A 205 -8.68 -24.65 14.44
C ALA A 205 -8.19 -23.33 13.79
N PHE A 206 -7.72 -23.37 12.54
CA PHE A 206 -7.33 -22.17 11.81
C PHE A 206 -8.52 -21.19 11.65
N ARG A 207 -9.69 -21.70 11.24
CA ARG A 207 -10.87 -20.86 10.98
C ARG A 207 -11.52 -20.33 12.25
N HIS A 208 -11.57 -21.12 13.35
CA HIS A 208 -12.34 -20.77 14.55
C HIS A 208 -11.47 -20.27 15.71
N VAL A 209 -10.16 -20.51 15.69
CA VAL A 209 -9.22 -20.00 16.70
C VAL A 209 -8.30 -18.95 16.09
N THR A 210 -7.51 -19.34 15.07
CA THR A 210 -6.46 -18.48 14.53
C THR A 210 -7.02 -17.21 13.85
N MET A 211 -7.98 -17.36 12.92
CA MET A 211 -8.52 -16.21 12.19
C MET A 211 -9.22 -15.18 13.09
N PRO A 212 -10.06 -15.58 14.07
CA PRO A 212 -10.65 -14.63 15.02
C PRO A 212 -9.61 -13.94 15.90
N ALA A 213 -8.64 -14.68 16.44
CA ALA A 213 -7.58 -14.12 17.26
C ALA A 213 -6.69 -13.13 16.51
N LEU A 214 -6.50 -13.31 15.20
CA LEU A 214 -5.71 -12.42 14.35
C LEU A 214 -6.49 -11.25 13.75
N ARG A 215 -7.76 -11.06 14.06
CA ARG A 215 -8.55 -9.93 13.52
C ARG A 215 -7.87 -8.57 13.72
N PRO A 216 -7.38 -8.21 14.94
CA PRO A 216 -6.72 -6.92 15.15
C PRO A 216 -5.44 -6.79 14.30
N VAL A 217 -4.65 -7.86 14.21
CA VAL A 217 -3.42 -7.89 13.40
C VAL A 217 -3.74 -7.78 11.91
N THR A 218 -4.81 -8.46 11.45
CA THR A 218 -5.28 -8.39 10.07
C THR A 218 -5.73 -6.97 9.72
N ALA A 219 -6.37 -6.25 10.66
CA ALA A 219 -6.74 -4.86 10.46
C ALA A 219 -5.51 -3.98 10.25
N VAL A 220 -4.48 -4.14 11.04
CA VAL A 220 -3.22 -3.39 10.89
C VAL A 220 -2.58 -3.68 9.53
N VAL A 221 -2.41 -4.96 9.16
CA VAL A 221 -1.83 -5.34 7.87
C VAL A 221 -2.66 -4.80 6.70
N PHE A 222 -3.98 -4.87 6.80
CA PHE A 222 -4.88 -4.36 5.78
C PHE A 222 -4.71 -2.85 5.58
N ILE A 223 -4.75 -2.05 6.66
CA ILE A 223 -4.63 -0.58 6.60
C ILE A 223 -3.25 -0.17 6.04
N LEU A 224 -2.18 -0.82 6.49
CA LEU A 224 -0.83 -0.56 5.98
C LEU A 224 -0.75 -0.89 4.49
N THR A 225 -1.25 -2.04 4.07
CA THR A 225 -1.25 -2.48 2.67
C THR A 225 -2.11 -1.57 1.80
N LEU A 226 -3.32 -1.24 2.24
CA LEU A 226 -4.23 -0.32 1.55
C LEU A 226 -3.55 1.02 1.31
N THR A 227 -3.05 1.65 2.37
CA THR A 227 -2.41 2.96 2.29
C THR A 227 -1.18 2.95 1.37
N ALA A 228 -0.34 1.90 1.46
CA ALA A 228 0.84 1.76 0.62
C ALA A 228 0.47 1.54 -0.87
N SER A 229 -0.57 0.73 -1.15
CA SER A 229 -0.96 0.39 -2.52
C SER A 229 -1.47 1.58 -3.34
N PHE A 230 -2.14 2.55 -2.70
CA PHE A 230 -2.60 3.78 -3.37
C PHE A 230 -1.47 4.79 -3.61
N LYS A 231 -0.36 4.70 -2.87
CA LYS A 231 0.78 5.62 -2.98
C LYS A 231 1.89 5.09 -3.89
N VAL A 232 1.72 3.89 -4.45
CA VAL A 232 2.75 3.28 -5.29
C VAL A 232 3.01 4.14 -6.52
N PHE A 233 4.29 4.40 -6.80
CA PHE A 233 4.77 5.19 -7.93
C PHE A 233 5.99 4.52 -8.57
N ASP A 234 7.00 4.22 -7.74
CA ASP A 234 8.36 3.90 -8.17
C ASP A 234 8.43 2.73 -9.16
N ILE A 235 7.77 1.62 -8.86
CA ILE A 235 7.84 0.41 -9.68
C ILE A 235 7.18 0.63 -11.04
N ILE A 236 6.04 1.33 -11.10
CA ILE A 236 5.35 1.65 -12.36
C ILE A 236 6.22 2.61 -13.17
N TRP A 237 6.74 3.66 -12.52
CA TRP A 237 7.53 4.67 -13.19
C TRP A 237 8.85 4.11 -13.74
N ALA A 238 9.56 3.31 -12.94
CA ALA A 238 10.83 2.71 -13.33
C ALA A 238 10.70 1.60 -14.38
N THR A 239 9.53 1.01 -14.58
CA THR A 239 9.33 -0.07 -15.56
C THR A 239 8.68 0.41 -16.85
N THR A 240 7.44 0.87 -16.78
CA THR A 240 6.57 1.11 -17.94
C THR A 240 6.15 2.57 -18.10
N GLN A 241 6.37 3.40 -17.07
CA GLN A 241 5.86 4.78 -17.03
C GLN A 241 4.35 4.87 -17.33
N GLY A 242 3.59 3.84 -16.89
CA GLY A 242 2.16 3.76 -17.13
C GLY A 242 1.73 3.07 -18.43
N GLY A 243 2.70 2.70 -19.30
CA GLY A 243 2.43 2.01 -20.56
C GLY A 243 2.15 0.51 -20.43
N PRO A 244 1.88 -0.20 -21.55
CA PRO A 244 1.52 0.32 -22.86
C PRO A 244 0.12 0.93 -22.86
N ILE A 245 -0.12 1.93 -23.70
CA ILE A 245 -1.43 2.57 -23.92
C ILE A 245 -2.16 2.89 -22.58
N ARG A 246 -1.42 3.36 -21.55
CA ARG A 246 -1.90 3.69 -20.19
C ARG A 246 -2.46 2.52 -19.37
N SER A 247 -2.29 1.29 -19.79
CA SER A 247 -2.86 0.12 -19.07
C SER A 247 -2.22 -0.18 -17.71
N SER A 248 -1.05 0.40 -17.42
CA SER A 248 -0.46 0.39 -16.07
C SER A 248 -0.42 1.77 -15.42
N GLU A 249 -1.13 2.76 -15.99
CA GLU A 249 -1.23 4.10 -15.39
C GLU A 249 -2.02 4.04 -14.10
N LEU A 250 -1.45 4.57 -13.02
CA LEU A 250 -2.11 4.73 -11.72
C LEU A 250 -2.35 6.22 -11.44
N LEU A 251 -3.23 6.53 -10.51
CA LEU A 251 -3.49 7.92 -10.13
C LEU A 251 -2.22 8.64 -9.67
N SER A 252 -1.31 7.97 -8.99
CA SER A 252 -0.01 8.53 -8.56
C SER A 252 0.89 8.90 -9.72
N THR A 253 0.96 8.05 -10.77
CA THR A 253 1.78 8.32 -11.96
C THR A 253 1.11 9.36 -12.86
N TYR A 254 -0.22 9.35 -12.93
CA TYR A 254 -0.99 10.34 -13.68
C TYR A 254 -0.89 11.73 -13.04
N MET A 255 -1.02 11.81 -11.71
CA MET A 255 -0.78 13.04 -10.95
C MET A 255 0.60 13.64 -11.25
N TYR A 256 1.64 12.82 -11.26
CA TYR A 256 3.01 13.27 -11.57
C TYR A 256 3.14 13.77 -13.01
N LYS A 257 2.55 13.06 -13.99
CA LYS A 257 2.60 13.49 -15.40
C LYS A 257 1.92 14.84 -15.60
N ARG A 258 0.70 14.98 -15.12
CA ARG A 258 -0.07 16.24 -15.28
C ARG A 258 0.59 17.39 -14.52
N GLY A 259 0.94 17.15 -13.24
CA GLY A 259 1.53 18.18 -12.39
C GLY A 259 2.95 18.54 -12.82
N ALA A 260 3.88 17.58 -12.83
CA ALA A 260 5.30 17.88 -12.95
C ALA A 260 5.84 17.85 -14.37
N LEU A 261 5.29 17.04 -15.30
CA LEU A 261 5.79 16.95 -16.66
C LEU A 261 5.04 17.87 -17.63
N GLU A 262 3.74 18.03 -17.44
CA GLU A 262 2.89 18.87 -18.28
C GLU A 262 2.68 20.27 -17.70
N ASN A 263 3.33 20.58 -16.55
CA ASN A 263 3.25 21.88 -15.85
C ASN A 263 1.81 22.30 -15.51
N ASN A 264 0.93 21.35 -15.22
CA ASN A 264 -0.42 21.61 -14.73
C ASN A 264 -0.51 21.20 -13.26
N TYR A 265 0.17 21.96 -12.40
CA TYR A 265 0.29 21.66 -10.96
C TYR A 265 -1.06 21.75 -10.24
N GLY A 266 -1.91 22.68 -10.64
CA GLY A 266 -3.25 22.82 -10.07
C GLY A 266 -4.09 21.54 -10.26
N TYR A 267 -4.13 21.03 -11.48
CA TYR A 267 -4.82 19.76 -11.78
C TYR A 267 -4.14 18.55 -11.12
N GLY A 268 -2.80 18.49 -11.16
CA GLY A 268 -2.05 17.46 -10.44
C GLY A 268 -2.36 17.47 -8.94
N ALA A 269 -2.45 18.64 -8.33
CA ALA A 269 -2.85 18.81 -6.93
C ALA A 269 -4.28 18.30 -6.67
N ALA A 270 -5.22 18.56 -7.57
CA ALA A 270 -6.60 18.05 -7.46
C ALA A 270 -6.64 16.52 -7.47
N ILE A 271 -5.84 15.83 -8.32
CA ILE A 271 -5.69 14.37 -8.30
C ILE A 271 -5.09 13.90 -6.96
N GLY A 272 -4.08 14.63 -6.44
CA GLY A 272 -3.48 14.33 -5.13
C GLY A 272 -4.47 14.43 -3.98
N VAL A 273 -5.34 15.46 -3.98
CA VAL A 273 -6.42 15.62 -3.00
C VAL A 273 -7.45 14.50 -3.16
N ALA A 274 -7.82 14.14 -4.38
CA ALA A 274 -8.73 13.01 -4.63
C ALA A 274 -8.17 11.70 -4.06
N LEU A 275 -6.88 11.41 -4.28
CA LEU A 275 -6.20 10.25 -3.68
C LEU A 275 -6.24 10.29 -2.14
N LEU A 276 -5.95 11.44 -1.54
CA LEU A 276 -5.98 11.62 -0.09
C LEU A 276 -7.38 11.34 0.47
N VAL A 277 -8.41 11.87 -0.16
CA VAL A 277 -9.82 11.64 0.23
C VAL A 277 -10.21 10.18 0.09
N ILE A 278 -9.87 9.53 -1.03
CA ILE A 278 -10.19 8.12 -1.29
C ILE A 278 -9.57 7.22 -0.22
N VAL A 279 -8.26 7.38 0.03
CA VAL A 279 -7.54 6.54 1.01
C VAL A 279 -8.07 6.78 2.42
N SER A 280 -8.33 8.05 2.79
CA SER A 280 -8.88 8.39 4.09
C SER A 280 -10.27 7.79 4.31
N LEU A 281 -11.16 7.94 3.33
CA LEU A 281 -12.50 7.36 3.39
C LEU A 281 -12.45 5.82 3.46
N ALA A 282 -11.65 5.18 2.62
CA ALA A 282 -11.49 3.72 2.64
C ALA A 282 -10.99 3.23 4.00
N THR A 283 -10.03 3.94 4.60
CA THR A 283 -9.48 3.61 5.92
C THR A 283 -10.52 3.81 7.02
N ILE A 284 -11.24 4.93 7.03
CA ILE A 284 -12.29 5.23 8.03
C ILE A 284 -13.41 4.19 7.93
N ILE A 285 -13.91 3.89 6.73
CA ILE A 285 -14.96 2.89 6.52
C ILE A 285 -14.50 1.52 7.05
N TYR A 286 -13.28 1.12 6.73
CA TYR A 286 -12.73 -0.15 7.22
C TYR A 286 -12.66 -0.19 8.76
N MET A 287 -12.17 0.87 9.41
CA MET A 287 -12.09 0.97 10.88
C MET A 287 -13.48 0.87 11.52
N GLN A 288 -14.47 1.57 11.00
CA GLN A 288 -15.85 1.52 11.50
C GLN A 288 -16.50 0.13 11.36
N ILE A 289 -16.17 -0.60 10.28
CA ILE A 289 -16.63 -1.99 10.10
C ILE A 289 -16.00 -2.91 11.14
N GLN A 290 -14.73 -2.69 11.47
CA GLN A 290 -14.02 -3.49 12.49
C GLN A 290 -14.57 -3.22 13.89
N GLU A 291 -14.72 -1.98 14.30
CA GLU A 291 -15.28 -1.63 15.63
C GLU A 291 -16.64 -2.27 15.87
N LYS A 292 -17.51 -2.29 14.85
CA LYS A 292 -18.85 -2.94 14.95
C LYS A 292 -18.80 -4.46 15.08
N LYS A 293 -17.69 -5.10 14.72
CA LYS A 293 -17.53 -6.56 14.83
C LYS A 293 -16.90 -6.98 16.15
N ASP A 294 -16.24 -6.05 16.84
CA ASP A 294 -15.57 -6.28 18.12
C ASP A 294 -16.45 -5.82 19.31
N ALA A 295 -17.57 -5.07 19.04
CA ALA A 295 -18.61 -4.69 20.00
C ALA A 295 -19.74 -5.74 20.02
#